data_2832cb088c189ec5c39968743c71d624
#
_entry.id   2832cb088c189ec5c39968743c71d624
#
_cell.length_a   1.000
_cell.length_b   1.000
_cell.length_c   1.000
_cell.angle_alpha   90.00
_cell.angle_beta   90.00
_cell.angle_gamma   90.00
#
_symmetry.space_group_name_H-M   'P 1'
#
loop_
_entity.id
_entity.type
_entity.pdbx_description
1 polymer ?
#
loop_
_entity_poly.entity_id
_entity_poly.type
_entity_poly.pdbx_seq_one_letter_code
_entity_poly.pdbx_strand_id
1 'polypeptide(L)'
;MLKLYYGRENLDKDKFMFEEIRKSLANIGRPGCAKRIFLLVPDQYTLQAERNAFSYLNTAGFIDLEILSINRLAAKVLNETGGSARVHIDKHGRHMLLSKIVNEEDNNLEVFKGMGQSHSFIDMTNNLISELKQYNTDLSALESIIETLEEDNLLKRKFKDIYRIYEKYDEEISGKYIDTEDFVSLFASNIAKSSLVEDIEFWISGFDSFTPKTIEIIKELTKNSKGVNIVLTSDEDSKDAEIF
;
A
#
# COMPACT_ATOMS: atom_id res chain seq x y z
N MET A 1 -13.71 12.77 -8.87
CA MET A 1 -12.98 14.07 -8.82
C MET A 1 -11.92 13.99 -7.75
N LEU A 2 -10.65 14.41 -8.02
CA LEU A 2 -9.57 14.45 -7.03
C LEU A 2 -9.38 15.89 -6.51
N LYS A 3 -9.27 16.05 -5.18
CA LYS A 3 -8.90 17.31 -4.53
C LYS A 3 -7.70 17.08 -3.62
N LEU A 4 -6.75 17.99 -3.69
CA LEU A 4 -5.57 18.00 -2.83
C LEU A 4 -5.64 19.20 -1.89
N TYR A 5 -5.51 18.95 -0.61
CA TYR A 5 -5.41 19.94 0.44
C TYR A 5 -4.03 19.81 1.09
N TYR A 6 -3.27 20.86 1.08
CA TYR A 6 -1.93 20.85 1.67
C TYR A 6 -1.76 22.01 2.66
N GLY A 7 -0.92 21.80 3.64
CA GLY A 7 -0.63 22.79 4.65
C GLY A 7 0.57 22.40 5.50
N ARG A 8 1.19 23.39 6.11
CA ARG A 8 2.33 23.19 7.01
C ARG A 8 1.94 22.38 8.23
N GLU A 9 2.92 21.77 8.89
CA GLU A 9 2.69 20.92 10.06
C GLU A 9 2.05 21.66 11.24
N ASN A 10 2.32 22.97 11.37
CA ASN A 10 1.76 23.82 12.43
C ASN A 10 0.26 24.16 12.24
N LEU A 11 -0.36 23.77 11.12
CA LEU A 11 -1.78 23.97 10.89
C LEU A 11 -2.56 22.75 11.40
N ASP A 12 -3.72 22.99 12.01
CA ASP A 12 -4.64 21.92 12.43
C ASP A 12 -5.41 21.36 11.22
N LYS A 13 -4.70 20.51 10.47
CA LYS A 13 -5.24 19.85 9.27
C LYS A 13 -6.36 18.89 9.61
N ASP A 14 -6.30 18.23 10.76
CA ASP A 14 -7.35 17.32 11.22
C ASP A 14 -8.66 18.07 11.45
N LYS A 15 -8.60 19.23 12.11
CA LYS A 15 -9.77 20.09 12.31
C LYS A 15 -10.40 20.48 10.98
N PHE A 16 -9.59 20.98 10.04
CA PHE A 16 -10.07 21.33 8.70
C PHE A 16 -10.74 20.12 8.00
N MET A 17 -10.05 18.97 7.99
CA MET A 17 -10.54 17.76 7.37
C MET A 17 -11.87 17.33 7.95
N PHE A 18 -12.00 17.26 9.27
CA PHE A 18 -13.25 16.85 9.92
C PHE A 18 -14.37 17.89 9.79
N GLU A 19 -14.06 19.18 9.63
CA GLU A 19 -15.07 20.18 9.28
C GLU A 19 -15.62 19.98 7.87
N GLU A 20 -14.79 19.66 6.90
CA GLU A 20 -15.22 19.31 5.54
C GLU A 20 -15.97 17.98 5.50
N ILE A 21 -15.50 16.94 6.20
CA ILE A 21 -16.22 15.68 6.38
C ILE A 21 -17.60 15.91 6.97
N ARG A 22 -17.74 16.78 7.98
CA ARG A 22 -19.05 17.12 8.56
C ARG A 22 -19.99 17.73 7.53
N LYS A 23 -19.50 18.59 6.64
CA LYS A 23 -20.31 19.16 5.56
C LYS A 23 -20.76 18.08 4.56
N SER A 24 -19.89 17.15 4.23
CA SER A 24 -20.22 16.02 3.36
C SER A 24 -21.23 15.08 4.03
N LEU A 25 -21.07 14.76 5.31
CA LEU A 25 -22.03 13.96 6.09
C LEU A 25 -23.44 14.57 6.12
N ALA A 26 -23.57 15.89 6.23
CA ALA A 26 -24.85 16.59 6.19
C ALA A 26 -25.57 16.52 4.82
N ASN A 27 -24.85 16.09 3.77
CA ASN A 27 -25.38 15.94 2.41
C ASN A 27 -25.60 14.48 1.99
N ILE A 28 -25.29 13.52 2.84
CA ILE A 28 -25.52 12.09 2.58
C ILE A 28 -27.00 11.83 2.29
N GLY A 29 -27.27 10.98 1.30
CA GLY A 29 -28.61 10.64 0.85
C GLY A 29 -29.26 11.65 -0.11
N ARG A 30 -28.63 12.79 -0.39
CA ARG A 30 -29.12 13.70 -1.43
C ARG A 30 -28.73 13.19 -2.83
N PRO A 31 -29.54 13.46 -3.86
CA PRO A 31 -29.21 13.08 -5.23
C PRO A 31 -27.83 13.61 -5.66
N GLY A 32 -26.99 12.73 -6.18
CA GLY A 32 -25.65 13.07 -6.63
C GLY A 32 -24.56 13.10 -5.55
N CYS A 33 -24.91 13.04 -4.27
CA CYS A 33 -23.95 12.97 -3.18
C CYS A 33 -23.52 11.51 -2.88
N ALA A 34 -22.45 11.37 -2.10
CA ALA A 34 -22.00 10.08 -1.62
C ALA A 34 -23.02 9.44 -0.66
N LYS A 35 -23.04 8.12 -0.59
CA LYS A 35 -23.82 7.37 0.41
C LYS A 35 -23.08 7.18 1.72
N ARG A 36 -21.74 7.14 1.66
CA ARG A 36 -20.84 7.00 2.81
C ARG A 36 -19.55 7.74 2.57
N ILE A 37 -18.81 7.97 3.63
CA ILE A 37 -17.49 8.56 3.63
C ILE A 37 -16.50 7.56 4.21
N PHE A 38 -15.40 7.31 3.51
CA PHE A 38 -14.29 6.50 4.01
C PHE A 38 -13.08 7.39 4.22
N LEU A 39 -12.56 7.40 5.46
CA LEU A 39 -11.30 8.03 5.81
C LEU A 39 -10.20 6.96 5.81
N LEU A 40 -9.29 7.05 4.85
CA LEU A 40 -8.13 6.17 4.73
C LEU A 40 -6.95 6.77 5.46
N VAL A 41 -6.39 6.00 6.38
CA VAL A 41 -5.22 6.37 7.18
C VAL A 41 -4.24 5.19 7.24
N PRO A 42 -2.97 5.40 7.59
CA PRO A 42 -2.04 4.31 7.88
C PRO A 42 -2.58 3.35 8.96
N ASP A 43 -2.26 2.05 8.86
CA ASP A 43 -2.78 1.03 9.77
C ASP A 43 -2.60 1.38 11.26
N GLN A 44 -1.43 1.87 11.62
CA GLN A 44 -1.09 2.28 12.99
C GLN A 44 -1.80 3.54 13.48
N TYR A 45 -2.36 4.34 12.57
CA TYR A 45 -3.01 5.60 12.91
C TYR A 45 -4.53 5.47 13.04
N THR A 46 -5.12 4.33 12.71
CA THR A 46 -6.59 4.13 12.69
C THR A 46 -7.25 4.47 14.03
N LEU A 47 -6.72 3.99 15.15
CA LEU A 47 -7.28 4.28 16.48
C LEU A 47 -7.22 5.78 16.84
N GLN A 48 -6.11 6.45 16.48
CA GLN A 48 -5.98 7.89 16.73
C GLN A 48 -6.96 8.68 15.86
N ALA A 49 -7.11 8.30 14.60
CA ALA A 49 -8.06 8.93 13.68
C ALA A 49 -9.52 8.75 14.15
N GLU A 50 -9.88 7.60 14.71
CA GLU A 50 -11.20 7.38 15.33
C GLU A 50 -11.41 8.31 16.52
N ARG A 51 -10.45 8.44 17.43
CA ARG A 51 -10.51 9.36 18.58
C ARG A 51 -10.66 10.82 18.12
N ASN A 52 -9.88 11.21 17.11
CA ASN A 52 -9.97 12.55 16.53
C ASN A 52 -11.36 12.78 15.90
N ALA A 53 -11.91 11.80 15.18
CA ALA A 53 -13.24 11.88 14.61
C ALA A 53 -14.32 12.12 15.68
N PHE A 54 -14.31 11.37 16.79
CA PHE A 54 -15.25 11.59 17.89
C PHE A 54 -15.11 12.99 18.48
N SER A 55 -13.90 13.47 18.68
CA SER A 55 -13.62 14.79 19.24
C SER A 55 -14.07 15.92 18.32
N TYR A 56 -13.61 15.91 17.05
CA TYR A 56 -13.88 16.99 16.11
C TYR A 56 -15.33 17.00 15.60
N LEU A 57 -15.95 15.85 15.41
CA LEU A 57 -17.34 15.75 14.99
C LEU A 57 -18.32 15.95 16.17
N ASN A 58 -17.84 15.92 17.41
CA ASN A 58 -18.62 16.02 18.64
C ASN A 58 -19.83 15.06 18.65
N THR A 59 -19.55 13.78 18.41
CA THR A 59 -20.57 12.73 18.33
C THR A 59 -20.16 11.51 19.15
N ALA A 60 -21.13 10.74 19.64
CA ALA A 60 -20.89 9.47 20.33
C ALA A 60 -20.80 8.26 19.36
N GLY A 61 -21.06 8.46 18.07
CA GLY A 61 -20.97 7.44 17.04
C GLY A 61 -21.25 8.00 15.66
N PHE A 62 -20.77 7.28 14.63
CA PHE A 62 -21.03 7.58 13.23
C PHE A 62 -21.35 6.29 12.48
N ILE A 63 -22.33 6.35 11.56
CA ILE A 63 -22.78 5.23 10.73
C ILE A 63 -22.26 5.41 9.31
N ASP A 64 -22.24 6.64 8.83
CA ASP A 64 -21.94 6.98 7.45
C ASP A 64 -20.48 7.39 7.23
N LEU A 65 -19.67 7.44 8.30
CA LEU A 65 -18.21 7.60 8.25
C LEU A 65 -17.55 6.31 8.71
N GLU A 66 -16.63 5.80 7.93
CA GLU A 66 -15.81 4.64 8.29
C GLU A 66 -14.32 4.98 8.16
N ILE A 67 -13.53 4.64 9.18
CA ILE A 67 -12.08 4.89 9.22
C ILE A 67 -11.38 3.56 9.00
N LEU A 68 -10.58 3.50 7.95
CA LEU A 68 -9.98 2.28 7.44
C LEU A 68 -8.52 2.49 7.06
N SER A 69 -7.74 1.42 7.12
CA SER A 69 -6.49 1.35 6.37
C SER A 69 -6.73 0.85 4.94
N ILE A 70 -5.73 1.03 4.08
CA ILE A 70 -5.76 0.49 2.71
C ILE A 70 -5.98 -1.03 2.73
N ASN A 71 -5.33 -1.75 3.65
CA ASN A 71 -5.48 -3.20 3.78
C ASN A 71 -6.91 -3.62 4.17
N ARG A 72 -7.56 -2.87 5.08
CA ARG A 72 -8.96 -3.13 5.45
C ARG A 72 -9.93 -2.83 4.31
N LEU A 73 -9.69 -1.75 3.56
CA LEU A 73 -10.47 -1.45 2.35
C LEU A 73 -10.28 -2.55 1.30
N ALA A 74 -9.04 -3.00 1.08
CA ALA A 74 -8.74 -4.09 0.16
C ALA A 74 -9.49 -5.37 0.54
N ALA A 75 -9.49 -5.74 1.81
CA ALA A 75 -10.24 -6.90 2.29
C ALA A 75 -11.75 -6.78 2.00
N LYS A 76 -12.35 -5.58 2.23
CA LYS A 76 -13.77 -5.36 1.93
C LYS A 76 -14.09 -5.52 0.44
N VAL A 77 -13.30 -4.89 -0.42
CA VAL A 77 -13.49 -4.97 -1.88
C VAL A 77 -13.27 -6.38 -2.40
N LEU A 78 -12.22 -7.07 -1.96
CA LEU A 78 -11.92 -8.43 -2.42
C LEU A 78 -12.90 -9.48 -1.87
N ASN A 79 -13.52 -9.23 -0.71
CA ASN A 79 -14.63 -10.08 -0.22
C ASN A 79 -15.88 -9.93 -1.08
N GLU A 80 -16.13 -8.75 -1.66
CA GLU A 80 -17.26 -8.52 -2.57
C GLU A 80 -16.96 -9.06 -3.97
N THR A 81 -15.78 -8.74 -4.52
CA THR A 81 -15.46 -8.99 -5.94
C THR A 81 -14.83 -10.35 -6.19
N GLY A 82 -14.47 -11.06 -5.14
CA GLY A 82 -13.69 -12.30 -5.22
C GLY A 82 -12.18 -12.02 -5.25
N GLY A 83 -11.39 -13.00 -4.87
CA GLY A 83 -9.92 -12.89 -4.81
C GLY A 83 -9.33 -13.18 -3.43
N SER A 84 -10.17 -13.25 -2.39
CA SER A 84 -9.76 -13.62 -1.02
C SER A 84 -9.51 -15.12 -0.81
N ALA A 85 -9.63 -15.94 -1.86
CA ALA A 85 -9.54 -17.41 -1.73
C ALA A 85 -8.10 -17.91 -1.50
N ARG A 86 -7.07 -17.10 -1.77
CA ARG A 86 -5.68 -17.49 -1.52
C ARG A 86 -5.32 -17.33 -0.06
N VAL A 87 -4.51 -18.26 0.45
CA VAL A 87 -4.01 -18.20 1.82
C VAL A 87 -3.02 -17.03 1.94
N HIS A 88 -3.33 -16.11 2.83
CA HIS A 88 -2.43 -14.97 3.09
C HIS A 88 -1.18 -15.46 3.83
N ILE A 89 0.00 -15.22 3.25
CA ILE A 89 1.27 -15.52 3.90
C ILE A 89 1.72 -14.33 4.75
N ASP A 90 1.87 -14.56 6.05
CA ASP A 90 2.32 -13.53 6.98
C ASP A 90 3.86 -13.35 6.96
N LYS A 91 4.36 -12.38 7.73
CA LYS A 91 5.80 -12.09 7.82
C LYS A 91 6.62 -13.31 8.22
N HIS A 92 6.12 -14.15 9.13
CA HIS A 92 6.84 -15.34 9.61
C HIS A 92 6.85 -16.44 8.55
N GLY A 93 5.73 -16.67 7.88
CA GLY A 93 5.64 -17.61 6.76
C GLY A 93 6.58 -17.21 5.62
N ARG A 94 6.64 -15.92 5.28
CA ARG A 94 7.58 -15.39 4.28
C ARG A 94 9.04 -15.59 4.70
N HIS A 95 9.37 -15.33 5.97
CA HIS A 95 10.71 -15.56 6.49
C HIS A 95 11.12 -17.03 6.40
N MET A 96 10.23 -17.96 6.77
CA MET A 96 10.48 -19.40 6.66
C MET A 96 10.68 -19.83 5.20
N LEU A 97 9.83 -19.32 4.30
CA LEU A 97 9.92 -19.63 2.87
C LEU A 97 11.24 -19.12 2.27
N LEU A 98 11.62 -17.87 2.57
CA LEU A 98 12.88 -17.30 2.10
C LEU A 98 14.09 -18.04 2.66
N SER A 99 14.07 -18.43 3.96
CA SER A 99 15.13 -19.24 4.55
C SER A 99 15.28 -20.59 3.82
N LYS A 100 14.15 -21.25 3.49
CA LYS A 100 14.16 -22.49 2.69
C LYS A 100 14.78 -22.24 1.31
N ILE A 101 14.31 -21.22 0.58
CA ILE A 101 14.78 -20.89 -0.77
C ILE A 101 16.29 -20.61 -0.78
N VAL A 102 16.78 -19.75 0.14
CA VAL A 102 18.21 -19.41 0.21
C VAL A 102 19.07 -20.64 0.51
N ASN A 103 18.60 -21.58 1.36
CA ASN A 103 19.31 -22.82 1.61
C ASN A 103 19.30 -23.77 0.39
N GLU A 104 18.20 -23.87 -0.33
CA GLU A 104 18.07 -24.72 -1.53
C GLU A 104 18.93 -24.17 -2.68
N GLU A 105 18.99 -22.85 -2.83
CA GLU A 105 19.76 -22.16 -3.86
C GLU A 105 21.24 -21.90 -3.48
N ASP A 106 21.68 -22.30 -2.30
CA ASP A 106 23.02 -21.96 -1.75
C ASP A 106 24.18 -22.22 -2.72
N ASN A 107 24.15 -23.32 -3.47
CA ASN A 107 25.18 -23.65 -4.45
C ASN A 107 25.13 -22.77 -5.71
N ASN A 108 24.03 -22.09 -5.95
CA ASN A 108 23.81 -21.22 -7.09
C ASN A 108 24.04 -19.74 -6.76
N LEU A 109 24.20 -19.41 -5.46
CA LEU A 109 24.52 -18.07 -5.00
C LEU A 109 26.02 -17.84 -5.00
N GLU A 110 26.44 -16.66 -5.44
CA GLU A 110 27.85 -16.28 -5.54
C GLU A 110 28.31 -15.49 -4.30
N VAL A 111 27.56 -14.44 -3.94
CA VAL A 111 27.91 -13.50 -2.86
C VAL A 111 27.26 -13.90 -1.56
N PHE A 112 26.03 -14.35 -1.60
CA PHE A 112 25.21 -14.66 -0.42
C PHE A 112 25.20 -16.15 -0.06
N LYS A 113 26.19 -16.90 -0.55
CA LYS A 113 26.38 -18.30 -0.19
C LYS A 113 26.55 -18.46 1.32
N GLY A 114 25.92 -19.46 1.91
CA GLY A 114 25.95 -19.75 3.36
C GLY A 114 25.04 -18.85 4.21
N MET A 115 24.27 -17.93 3.61
CA MET A 115 23.46 -16.97 4.37
C MET A 115 22.07 -17.49 4.74
N GLY A 116 21.67 -18.70 4.33
CA GLY A 116 20.34 -19.25 4.57
C GLY A 116 19.95 -19.40 6.06
N GLN A 117 20.94 -19.48 6.97
CA GLN A 117 20.72 -19.53 8.42
C GLN A 117 20.81 -18.14 9.10
N SER A 118 21.13 -17.08 8.35
CA SER A 118 21.26 -15.74 8.89
C SER A 118 19.89 -15.04 8.93
N HIS A 119 19.31 -14.94 10.13
CA HIS A 119 18.03 -14.23 10.34
C HIS A 119 18.07 -12.80 9.79
N SER A 120 19.16 -12.06 10.03
CA SER A 120 19.30 -10.68 9.53
C SER A 120 19.32 -10.62 8.00
N PHE A 121 19.98 -11.56 7.33
CA PHE A 121 19.98 -11.62 5.88
C PHE A 121 18.59 -11.93 5.32
N ILE A 122 17.90 -12.90 5.91
CA ILE A 122 16.53 -13.25 5.49
C ILE A 122 15.56 -12.08 5.71
N ASP A 123 15.65 -11.38 6.86
CA ASP A 123 14.82 -10.18 7.11
C ASP A 123 15.12 -9.05 6.11
N MET A 124 16.40 -8.79 5.82
CA MET A 124 16.79 -7.80 4.81
C MET A 124 16.26 -8.17 3.41
N THR A 125 16.39 -9.44 3.02
CA THR A 125 15.89 -9.94 1.73
C THR A 125 14.37 -9.84 1.66
N ASN A 126 13.66 -10.18 2.73
CA ASN A 126 12.22 -10.04 2.82
C ASN A 126 11.77 -8.56 2.64
N ASN A 127 12.44 -7.64 3.34
CA ASN A 127 12.15 -6.21 3.21
C ASN A 127 12.45 -5.70 1.79
N LEU A 128 13.58 -6.11 1.21
CA LEU A 128 13.94 -5.73 -0.16
C LEU A 128 12.92 -6.22 -1.19
N ILE A 129 12.45 -7.46 -1.10
CA ILE A 129 11.41 -7.99 -2.00
C ILE A 129 10.10 -7.18 -1.82
N SER A 130 9.73 -6.83 -0.57
CA SER A 130 8.57 -5.98 -0.32
C SER A 130 8.73 -4.61 -0.97
N GLU A 131 9.89 -3.97 -0.83
CA GLU A 131 10.18 -2.67 -1.46
C GLU A 131 10.12 -2.77 -2.99
N LEU A 132 10.77 -3.77 -3.60
CA LEU A 132 10.71 -3.99 -5.05
C LEU A 132 9.25 -4.08 -5.53
N LYS A 133 8.42 -4.86 -4.84
CA LYS A 133 6.99 -4.98 -5.16
C LYS A 133 6.22 -3.68 -4.95
N GLN A 134 6.50 -2.91 -3.90
CA GLN A 134 5.85 -1.62 -3.62
C GLN A 134 6.19 -0.56 -4.68
N TYR A 135 7.40 -0.62 -5.23
CA TYR A 135 7.86 0.27 -6.30
C TYR A 135 7.60 -0.27 -7.71
N ASN A 136 6.79 -1.35 -7.83
CA ASN A 136 6.47 -2.01 -9.10
C ASN A 136 7.73 -2.45 -9.89
N THR A 137 8.80 -2.82 -9.16
CA THR A 137 10.01 -3.39 -9.73
C THR A 137 9.83 -4.90 -9.79
N ASP A 138 9.35 -5.39 -10.92
CA ASP A 138 9.22 -6.82 -11.19
C ASP A 138 10.58 -7.44 -11.61
N LEU A 139 10.57 -8.74 -11.84
CA LEU A 139 11.77 -9.48 -12.25
C LEU A 139 12.34 -8.93 -13.55
N SER A 140 11.53 -8.49 -14.50
CA SER A 140 12.00 -7.96 -15.80
C SER A 140 12.69 -6.60 -15.64
N ALA A 141 12.16 -5.74 -14.77
CA ALA A 141 12.78 -4.46 -14.43
C ALA A 141 14.11 -4.67 -13.69
N LEU A 142 14.16 -5.64 -12.76
CA LEU A 142 15.40 -5.98 -12.04
C LEU A 142 16.45 -6.55 -12.98
N GLU A 143 16.08 -7.42 -13.93
CA GLU A 143 16.97 -7.95 -14.97
C GLU A 143 17.55 -6.82 -15.82
N SER A 144 16.71 -5.88 -16.27
CA SER A 144 17.17 -4.72 -17.03
C SER A 144 18.20 -3.87 -16.27
N ILE A 145 18.01 -3.70 -14.96
CA ILE A 145 18.99 -3.00 -14.09
C ILE A 145 20.33 -3.80 -14.05
N ILE A 146 20.25 -5.12 -13.87
CA ILE A 146 21.43 -5.99 -13.82
C ILE A 146 22.24 -5.88 -15.11
N GLU A 147 21.60 -5.81 -16.27
CA GLU A 147 22.25 -5.69 -17.57
C GLU A 147 23.03 -4.38 -17.75
N THR A 148 22.60 -3.29 -17.08
CA THR A 148 23.30 -1.99 -17.14
C THR A 148 24.62 -1.96 -16.36
N LEU A 149 24.83 -2.92 -15.46
CA LEU A 149 26.02 -2.97 -14.60
C LEU A 149 27.19 -3.71 -15.26
N GLU A 150 28.41 -3.26 -15.00
CA GLU A 150 29.66 -3.93 -15.50
C GLU A 150 29.78 -5.34 -14.90
N GLU A 151 30.33 -6.29 -15.71
CA GLU A 151 30.42 -7.72 -15.32
C GLU A 151 31.21 -7.95 -14.03
N ASP A 152 32.31 -7.23 -13.82
CA ASP A 152 33.17 -7.37 -12.62
C ASP A 152 32.64 -6.63 -11.39
N ASN A 153 31.48 -5.98 -11.50
CA ASN A 153 30.91 -5.20 -10.40
C ASN A 153 30.31 -6.12 -9.32
N LEU A 154 30.78 -5.97 -8.08
CA LEU A 154 30.21 -6.70 -6.93
C LEU A 154 28.70 -6.48 -6.78
N LEU A 155 28.20 -5.28 -7.13
CA LEU A 155 26.79 -4.96 -7.09
C LEU A 155 25.99 -5.82 -8.08
N LYS A 156 26.52 -6.04 -9.30
CA LYS A 156 25.89 -6.92 -10.28
C LYS A 156 25.75 -8.34 -9.76
N ARG A 157 26.79 -8.89 -9.14
CA ARG A 157 26.77 -10.23 -8.55
C ARG A 157 25.74 -10.33 -7.40
N LYS A 158 25.66 -9.30 -6.54
CA LYS A 158 24.62 -9.23 -5.49
C LYS A 158 23.23 -9.22 -6.07
N PHE A 159 22.98 -8.41 -7.11
CA PHE A 159 21.67 -8.36 -7.74
C PHE A 159 21.31 -9.65 -8.48
N LYS A 160 22.26 -10.36 -9.08
CA LYS A 160 22.02 -11.70 -9.66
C LYS A 160 21.56 -12.69 -8.60
N ASP A 161 22.17 -12.70 -7.41
CA ASP A 161 21.75 -13.55 -6.30
C ASP A 161 20.33 -13.16 -5.80
N ILE A 162 20.07 -11.87 -5.63
CA ILE A 162 18.74 -11.37 -5.22
C ILE A 162 17.68 -11.69 -6.26
N TYR A 163 17.96 -11.52 -7.54
CA TYR A 163 17.07 -11.88 -8.64
C TYR A 163 16.66 -13.35 -8.53
N ARG A 164 17.64 -14.25 -8.37
CA ARG A 164 17.39 -15.69 -8.23
C ARG A 164 16.51 -16.02 -7.02
N ILE A 165 16.80 -15.40 -5.87
CA ILE A 165 15.97 -15.59 -4.65
C ILE A 165 14.56 -15.07 -4.88
N TYR A 166 14.40 -13.92 -5.51
CA TYR A 166 13.09 -13.32 -5.79
C TYR A 166 12.30 -14.16 -6.81
N GLU A 167 12.94 -14.63 -7.87
CA GLU A 167 12.33 -15.53 -8.86
C GLU A 167 11.78 -16.79 -8.19
N LYS A 168 12.58 -17.46 -7.37
CA LYS A 168 12.15 -18.66 -6.62
C LYS A 168 11.05 -18.37 -5.62
N TYR A 169 11.11 -17.22 -4.96
CA TYR A 169 10.05 -16.77 -4.07
C TYR A 169 8.73 -16.58 -4.82
N ASP A 170 8.75 -15.93 -5.97
CA ASP A 170 7.56 -15.68 -6.77
C ASP A 170 6.96 -16.98 -7.32
N GLU A 171 7.80 -17.93 -7.76
CA GLU A 171 7.38 -19.28 -8.16
C GLU A 171 6.68 -20.03 -7.02
N GLU A 172 7.23 -20.02 -5.82
CA GLU A 172 6.72 -20.77 -4.66
C GLU A 172 5.41 -20.20 -4.11
N ILE A 173 5.20 -18.89 -4.14
CA ILE A 173 3.95 -18.28 -3.68
C ILE A 173 2.86 -18.33 -4.75
N SER A 174 3.25 -18.36 -6.04
CA SER A 174 2.30 -18.31 -7.16
C SER A 174 1.26 -19.41 -7.06
N GLY A 175 0.00 -19.03 -7.12
CA GLY A 175 -1.15 -19.97 -7.09
C GLY A 175 -1.46 -20.58 -5.72
N LYS A 176 -0.58 -20.51 -4.73
CA LYS A 176 -0.76 -21.09 -3.39
C LYS A 176 -1.07 -20.04 -2.34
N TYR A 177 -0.28 -18.98 -2.34
CA TYR A 177 -0.33 -17.91 -1.33
C TYR A 177 -0.53 -16.56 -1.99
N ILE A 178 -0.85 -15.57 -1.19
CA ILE A 178 -0.81 -14.15 -1.55
C ILE A 178 -0.08 -13.38 -0.44
N ASP A 179 0.92 -12.59 -0.80
CA ASP A 179 1.54 -11.68 0.15
C ASP A 179 0.82 -10.33 0.19
N THR A 180 1.23 -9.47 1.11
CA THR A 180 0.57 -8.17 1.32
C THR A 180 0.62 -7.29 0.07
N GLU A 181 1.74 -7.29 -0.65
CA GLU A 181 1.95 -6.46 -1.82
C GLU A 181 1.13 -6.95 -3.01
N ASP A 182 1.03 -8.26 -3.21
CA ASP A 182 0.18 -8.86 -4.25
C ASP A 182 -1.31 -8.72 -3.92
N PHE A 183 -1.66 -8.80 -2.64
CA PHE A 183 -3.02 -8.52 -2.17
C PHE A 183 -3.45 -7.08 -2.49
N VAL A 184 -2.56 -6.11 -2.27
CA VAL A 184 -2.79 -4.70 -2.61
C VAL A 184 -2.90 -4.49 -4.13
N SER A 185 -2.10 -5.21 -4.93
CA SER A 185 -2.19 -5.17 -6.40
C SER A 185 -3.50 -5.77 -6.91
N LEU A 186 -3.91 -6.90 -6.33
CA LEU A 186 -5.19 -7.53 -6.65
C LEU A 186 -6.36 -6.60 -6.29
N PHE A 187 -6.28 -5.91 -5.17
CA PHE A 187 -7.25 -4.88 -4.78
C PHE A 187 -7.34 -3.78 -5.83
N ALA A 188 -6.22 -3.17 -6.24
CA ALA A 188 -6.20 -2.11 -7.24
C ALA A 188 -6.93 -2.54 -8.54
N SER A 189 -6.66 -3.76 -9.03
CA SER A 189 -7.30 -4.30 -10.24
C SER A 189 -8.79 -4.64 -10.10
N ASN A 190 -9.30 -4.74 -8.87
CA ASN A 190 -10.71 -5.05 -8.59
C ASN A 190 -11.55 -3.86 -8.14
N ILE A 191 -10.96 -2.69 -7.91
CA ILE A 191 -11.68 -1.47 -7.50
C ILE A 191 -12.84 -1.16 -8.46
N ALA A 192 -12.58 -1.21 -9.77
CA ALA A 192 -13.58 -0.91 -10.80
C ALA A 192 -14.74 -1.91 -10.85
N LYS A 193 -14.62 -3.08 -10.22
CA LYS A 193 -15.67 -4.12 -10.18
C LYS A 193 -16.51 -4.05 -8.91
N SER A 194 -16.11 -3.22 -7.94
CA SER A 194 -16.75 -3.14 -6.64
C SER A 194 -17.88 -2.11 -6.63
N SER A 195 -19.07 -2.57 -6.33
CA SER A 195 -20.23 -1.69 -6.12
C SER A 195 -20.10 -0.86 -4.84
N LEU A 196 -19.29 -1.33 -3.89
CA LEU A 196 -19.02 -0.63 -2.64
C LEU A 196 -18.33 0.72 -2.87
N VAL A 197 -17.42 0.81 -3.86
CA VAL A 197 -16.61 2.00 -4.11
C VAL A 197 -17.38 3.10 -4.82
N GLU A 198 -18.35 2.76 -5.67
CA GLU A 198 -19.04 3.67 -6.57
C GLU A 198 -19.70 4.87 -5.88
N ASP A 199 -20.29 4.64 -4.71
CA ASP A 199 -21.06 5.65 -3.98
C ASP A 199 -20.30 6.24 -2.77
N ILE A 200 -18.99 6.02 -2.68
CA ILE A 200 -18.16 6.48 -1.56
C ILE A 200 -17.44 7.78 -1.91
N GLU A 201 -17.36 8.69 -0.94
CA GLU A 201 -16.39 9.78 -0.91
C GLU A 201 -15.20 9.37 -0.04
N PHE A 202 -14.02 9.41 -0.60
CA PHE A 202 -12.78 9.06 0.11
C PHE A 202 -12.06 10.30 0.62
N TRP A 203 -11.57 10.20 1.84
CA TRP A 203 -10.61 11.10 2.45
C TRP A 203 -9.35 10.31 2.77
N ILE A 204 -8.17 10.85 2.46
CA ILE A 204 -6.86 10.21 2.68
C ILE A 204 -6.01 11.17 3.49
N SER A 205 -5.53 10.73 4.65
CA SER A 205 -4.73 11.59 5.55
C SER A 205 -3.73 10.77 6.37
N GLY A 206 -2.69 11.43 6.87
CA GLY A 206 -1.70 10.83 7.76
C GLY A 206 -0.62 10.00 7.04
N PHE A 207 -0.51 10.10 5.73
CA PHE A 207 0.56 9.48 4.96
C PHE A 207 1.70 10.48 4.74
N ASP A 208 2.92 10.07 5.07
CA ASP A 208 4.13 10.87 4.85
C ASP A 208 4.61 10.79 3.39
N SER A 209 4.35 9.65 2.73
CA SER A 209 4.71 9.42 1.34
C SER A 209 3.75 8.43 0.68
N PHE A 210 3.70 8.46 -0.65
CA PHE A 210 2.92 7.51 -1.45
C PHE A 210 3.84 6.69 -2.34
N THR A 211 3.80 5.37 -2.16
CA THR A 211 4.47 4.46 -3.10
C THR A 211 3.74 4.46 -4.45
N PRO A 212 4.40 4.09 -5.56
CA PRO A 212 3.76 3.95 -6.87
C PRO A 212 2.49 3.09 -6.82
N LYS A 213 2.49 2.04 -6.02
CA LYS A 213 1.34 1.16 -5.80
C LYS A 213 0.16 1.88 -5.11
N THR A 214 0.47 2.71 -4.11
CA THR A 214 -0.56 3.55 -3.45
C THR A 214 -1.13 4.59 -4.42
N ILE A 215 -0.29 5.18 -5.26
CA ILE A 215 -0.73 6.13 -6.30
C ILE A 215 -1.66 5.43 -7.31
N GLU A 216 -1.37 4.19 -7.69
CA GLU A 216 -2.25 3.40 -8.56
C GLU A 216 -3.63 3.19 -7.93
N ILE A 217 -3.69 2.81 -6.65
CA ILE A 217 -4.95 2.70 -5.91
C ILE A 217 -5.70 4.03 -5.91
N ILE A 218 -5.04 5.14 -5.60
CA ILE A 218 -5.66 6.48 -5.58
C ILE A 218 -6.24 6.83 -6.97
N LYS A 219 -5.52 6.50 -8.04
CA LYS A 219 -6.01 6.69 -9.42
C LYS A 219 -7.28 5.89 -9.67
N GLU A 220 -7.30 4.62 -9.30
CA GLU A 220 -8.48 3.76 -9.49
C GLU A 220 -9.66 4.21 -8.60
N LEU A 221 -9.43 4.59 -7.35
CA LEU A 221 -10.46 5.18 -6.48
C LEU A 221 -11.02 6.48 -7.08
N THR A 222 -10.16 7.34 -7.64
CA THR A 222 -10.58 8.62 -8.26
C THR A 222 -11.48 8.41 -9.47
N LYS A 223 -11.26 7.34 -10.24
CA LYS A 223 -12.10 7.00 -11.41
C LYS A 223 -13.44 6.40 -11.03
N ASN A 224 -13.47 5.59 -9.98
CA ASN A 224 -14.59 4.70 -9.67
C ASN A 224 -15.42 5.14 -8.45
N SER A 225 -15.08 6.26 -7.78
CA SER A 225 -15.81 6.77 -6.61
C SER A 225 -16.44 8.15 -6.86
N LYS A 226 -17.25 8.62 -5.90
CA LYS A 226 -17.82 9.98 -5.93
C LYS A 226 -16.75 11.07 -5.86
N GLY A 227 -15.67 10.85 -5.14
CA GLY A 227 -14.57 11.77 -5.02
C GLY A 227 -13.48 11.27 -4.10
N VAL A 228 -12.27 11.78 -4.30
CA VAL A 228 -11.11 11.53 -3.46
C VAL A 228 -10.54 12.86 -3.00
N ASN A 229 -10.39 13.02 -1.71
CA ASN A 229 -9.83 14.19 -1.03
C ASN A 229 -8.57 13.75 -0.30
N ILE A 230 -7.44 14.37 -0.58
CA ILE A 230 -6.16 14.02 0.05
C ILE A 230 -5.68 15.22 0.86
N VAL A 231 -5.33 14.98 2.12
CA VAL A 231 -4.76 15.98 3.03
C VAL A 231 -3.28 15.67 3.24
N LEU A 232 -2.42 16.60 2.84
CA LEU A 232 -0.96 16.47 2.86
C LEU A 232 -0.32 17.47 3.81
N THR A 233 0.83 17.07 4.35
CA THR A 233 1.74 17.98 5.03
C THR A 233 2.80 18.42 4.03
N SER A 234 2.74 19.67 3.57
CA SER A 234 3.71 20.22 2.63
C SER A 234 3.73 21.76 2.71
N ASP A 235 4.84 22.35 2.35
CA ASP A 235 4.96 23.77 2.10
C ASP A 235 4.54 24.10 0.66
N GLU A 236 3.89 25.26 0.47
CA GLU A 236 3.38 25.70 -0.83
C GLU A 236 4.50 25.86 -1.89
N ASP A 237 5.72 26.16 -1.44
CA ASP A 237 6.88 26.44 -2.28
C ASP A 237 7.80 25.22 -2.50
N SER A 238 7.42 24.03 -2.04
CA SER A 238 8.24 22.82 -2.20
C SER A 238 8.30 22.43 -3.68
N LYS A 239 9.40 22.80 -4.34
CA LYS A 239 9.72 22.40 -5.72
C LYS A 239 10.57 21.12 -5.79
N ASP A 240 10.89 20.53 -4.64
CA ASP A 240 11.72 19.34 -4.56
C ASP A 240 10.90 18.11 -4.98
N ALA A 241 11.26 17.55 -6.15
CA ALA A 241 10.66 16.34 -6.68
C ALA A 241 10.89 15.10 -5.79
N GLU A 242 11.74 15.21 -4.77
CA GLU A 242 12.03 14.13 -3.80
C GLU A 242 10.97 14.00 -2.69
N ILE A 243 9.99 14.89 -2.61
CA ILE A 243 8.91 14.85 -1.61
C ILE A 243 7.68 14.09 -2.14
N PHE A 244 7.72 13.65 -3.42
CA PHE A 244 6.62 12.94 -4.05
C PHE A 244 7.06 11.60 -4.63
#